data_c85ebf9b4dd77e8e00e478a5a09da521
#
_entry.id   c85ebf9b4dd77e8e00e478a5a09da521
#
_cell.length_a   1.000
_cell.length_b   1.000
_cell.length_c   1.000
_cell.angle_alpha   90.00
_cell.angle_beta   90.00
_cell.angle_gamma   90.00
#
_symmetry.space_group_name_H-M   'P 1'
#
loop_
_entity.id
_entity.type
_entity.pdbx_description
1 polymer ?
#
loop_
_entity_poly.entity_id
_entity_poly.type
_entity_poly.pdbx_seq_one_letter_code
_entity_poly.pdbx_strand_id
1 'polypeptide(L)'
;QSFGFEMITVPMTPTGPDMDLVEQLVKDPAVKGMWCVPKYSNPDGIIYSDETVHRIANMKPAAKDFMLMWDNAYCVHEFDGDFVPFEDILTLCREAGNPDMVFEFASTSKITFPGAGISVMACSEANQAYMQKLMGIQMISYDKVNELRHVLYLKDKETTLALMKKHAQVLAP
;
A
#
# COMPACT_ATOMS: atom_id res chain seq x y z
N GLN A 1 10.75 6.85 -13.25
CA GLN A 1 11.74 7.40 -14.19
C GLN A 1 11.34 7.19 -15.64
N SER A 2 10.93 5.98 -16.05
CA SER A 2 10.56 5.68 -17.46
C SER A 2 9.41 6.54 -18.01
N PHE A 3 8.60 7.13 -17.16
CA PHE A 3 7.51 8.05 -17.51
C PHE A 3 7.89 9.52 -17.34
N GLY A 4 9.18 9.85 -17.18
CA GLY A 4 9.68 11.22 -17.07
C GLY A 4 9.65 11.81 -15.66
N PHE A 5 9.33 11.01 -14.64
CA PHE A 5 9.43 11.48 -13.25
C PHE A 5 10.87 11.47 -12.75
N GLU A 6 11.26 12.54 -12.07
CA GLU A 6 12.45 12.56 -11.25
C GLU A 6 12.14 11.94 -9.88
N MET A 7 13.03 11.03 -9.44
CA MET A 7 12.88 10.35 -8.15
C MET A 7 13.73 11.03 -7.09
N ILE A 8 13.09 11.50 -6.03
CA ILE A 8 13.74 12.07 -4.86
C ILE A 8 13.84 10.98 -3.80
N THR A 9 15.05 10.63 -3.40
CA THR A 9 15.27 9.65 -2.34
C THR A 9 15.14 10.32 -0.99
N VAL A 10 14.26 9.78 -0.12
CA VAL A 10 14.11 10.21 1.27
C VAL A 10 14.78 9.17 2.16
N PRO A 11 15.65 9.58 3.09
CA PRO A 11 16.25 8.67 4.07
C PRO A 11 15.19 7.99 4.92
N MET A 12 15.44 6.72 5.26
CA MET A 12 14.60 5.97 6.20
C MET A 12 15.14 6.12 7.62
N THR A 13 14.22 6.20 8.57
CA THR A 13 14.47 6.13 10.02
C THR A 13 13.97 4.77 10.54
N PRO A 14 14.24 4.38 11.78
CA PRO A 14 13.70 3.15 12.35
C PRO A 14 12.16 3.07 12.41
N THR A 15 11.46 4.19 12.22
CA THR A 15 9.99 4.31 12.32
C THR A 15 9.31 4.70 11.01
N GLY A 16 10.04 4.72 9.90
CA GLY A 16 9.54 5.11 8.58
C GLY A 16 10.43 6.14 7.89
N PRO A 17 9.95 6.83 6.85
CA PRO A 17 10.72 7.87 6.17
C PRO A 17 10.98 9.07 7.10
N ASP A 18 12.04 9.82 6.80
CA ASP A 18 12.30 11.12 7.46
C ASP A 18 11.16 12.09 7.12
N MET A 19 10.20 12.17 8.04
CA MET A 19 8.98 12.97 7.83
C MET A 19 9.26 14.49 7.84
N ASP A 20 10.30 14.95 8.50
CA ASP A 20 10.66 16.37 8.48
C ASP A 20 11.09 16.79 7.07
N LEU A 21 11.86 15.93 6.41
CA LEU A 21 12.24 16.13 5.02
C LEU A 21 11.04 15.97 4.07
N VAL A 22 10.21 14.95 4.26
CA VAL A 22 9.00 14.73 3.44
C VAL A 22 8.09 15.95 3.49
N GLU A 23 7.78 16.47 4.68
CA GLU A 23 6.91 17.64 4.86
C GLU A 23 7.49 18.94 4.26
N GLN A 24 8.80 19.01 4.10
CA GLN A 24 9.45 20.11 3.36
C GLN A 24 9.31 19.92 1.84
N LEU A 25 9.58 18.69 1.35
CA LEU A 25 9.53 18.38 -0.08
C LEU A 25 8.13 18.57 -0.68
N VAL A 26 7.08 18.15 0.02
CA VAL A 26 5.70 18.25 -0.49
C VAL A 26 5.19 19.70 -0.57
N LYS A 27 5.93 20.69 -0.06
CA LYS A 27 5.63 22.11 -0.26
C LYS A 27 5.97 22.60 -1.67
N ASP A 28 6.77 21.85 -2.41
CA ASP A 28 7.03 22.12 -3.82
C ASP A 28 5.89 21.54 -4.68
N PRO A 29 5.16 22.37 -5.46
CA PRO A 29 4.09 21.88 -6.32
C PRO A 29 4.57 20.99 -7.49
N ALA A 30 5.88 20.88 -7.72
CA ALA A 30 6.46 19.93 -8.66
C ALA A 30 6.50 18.49 -8.09
N VAL A 31 6.45 18.33 -6.77
CA VAL A 31 6.40 17.01 -6.12
C VAL A 31 4.99 16.45 -6.24
N LYS A 32 4.84 15.39 -7.06
CA LYS A 32 3.54 14.85 -7.49
C LYS A 32 3.09 13.61 -6.74
N GLY A 33 3.94 13.06 -5.90
CA GLY A 33 3.54 11.88 -5.14
C GLY A 33 4.64 11.30 -4.28
N MET A 34 4.28 10.30 -3.51
CA MET A 34 5.15 9.55 -2.65
C MET A 34 4.78 8.06 -2.72
N TRP A 35 5.81 7.21 -2.79
CA TRP A 35 5.63 5.76 -2.72
C TRP A 35 6.04 5.26 -1.35
N CYS A 36 5.14 4.55 -0.67
CA CYS A 36 5.35 4.00 0.67
C CYS A 36 5.15 2.48 0.67
N VAL A 37 6.05 1.78 1.38
CA VAL A 37 5.86 0.38 1.77
C VAL A 37 5.83 0.35 3.30
N PRO A 38 4.63 0.48 3.93
CA PRO A 38 4.52 0.85 5.34
C PRO A 38 4.86 -0.29 6.31
N LYS A 39 4.77 -1.53 5.87
CA LYS A 39 5.00 -2.70 6.72
C LYS A 39 6.05 -3.59 6.06
N TYR A 40 7.10 -3.93 6.80
CA TYR A 40 8.23 -4.74 6.33
C TYR A 40 8.84 -4.20 5.03
N SER A 41 9.18 -2.90 5.02
CA SER A 41 9.70 -2.21 3.84
C SER A 41 10.91 -2.94 3.24
N ASN A 42 10.93 -3.08 1.92
CA ASN A 42 12.04 -3.71 1.22
C ASN A 42 13.06 -2.63 0.81
N PRO A 43 14.37 -2.75 1.16
CA PRO A 43 15.02 -3.91 1.79
C PRO A 43 15.11 -3.87 3.34
N ASP A 44 14.74 -2.78 3.98
CA ASP A 44 15.14 -2.49 5.36
C ASP A 44 14.30 -3.21 6.43
N GLY A 45 13.13 -3.76 6.06
CA GLY A 45 12.22 -4.45 6.98
C GLY A 45 11.51 -3.52 7.98
N ILE A 46 11.56 -2.21 7.76
CA ILE A 46 10.99 -1.21 8.66
C ILE A 46 9.46 -1.28 8.65
N ILE A 47 8.85 -1.13 9.82
CA ILE A 47 7.42 -0.91 10.00
C ILE A 47 7.23 0.55 10.41
N TYR A 48 6.36 1.27 9.70
CA TYR A 48 6.05 2.66 10.05
C TYR A 48 5.35 2.72 11.40
N SER A 49 5.75 3.68 12.24
CA SER A 49 5.04 3.94 13.50
C SER A 49 3.70 4.64 13.22
N ASP A 50 2.77 4.53 14.18
CA ASP A 50 1.48 5.23 14.12
C ASP A 50 1.67 6.73 13.93
N GLU A 51 2.65 7.33 14.64
CA GLU A 51 3.02 8.74 14.46
C GLU A 51 3.40 9.06 13.01
N THR A 52 4.22 8.22 12.38
CA THR A 52 4.61 8.39 10.98
C THR A 52 3.40 8.31 10.06
N VAL A 53 2.52 7.33 10.26
CA VAL A 53 1.30 7.16 9.45
C VAL A 53 0.36 8.36 9.61
N HIS A 54 0.17 8.83 10.84
CA HIS A 54 -0.62 10.04 11.12
C HIS A 54 -0.01 11.30 10.48
N ARG A 55 1.31 11.48 10.53
CA ARG A 55 1.99 12.61 9.84
C ARG A 55 1.76 12.55 8.33
N ILE A 56 1.89 11.38 7.72
CA ILE A 56 1.63 11.18 6.28
C ILE A 56 0.17 11.54 5.95
N ALA A 57 -0.80 11.04 6.71
CA ALA A 57 -2.21 11.33 6.46
C ALA A 57 -2.56 12.83 6.57
N ASN A 58 -1.88 13.54 7.46
CA ASN A 58 -2.10 14.96 7.72
C ASN A 58 -1.29 15.90 6.82
N MET A 59 -0.45 15.39 5.92
CA MET A 59 0.32 16.22 4.99
C MET A 59 -0.60 17.18 4.22
N LYS A 60 -0.04 18.33 3.88
CA LYS A 60 -0.70 19.35 3.04
C LYS A 60 0.17 19.64 1.82
N PRO A 61 0.19 18.74 0.84
CA PRO A 61 0.96 18.93 -0.37
C PRO A 61 0.54 20.19 -1.13
N ALA A 62 1.51 20.91 -1.69
CA ALA A 62 1.23 22.07 -2.53
C ALA A 62 0.66 21.66 -3.91
N ALA A 63 1.02 20.49 -4.41
CA ALA A 63 0.47 19.94 -5.63
C ALA A 63 -0.96 19.43 -5.38
N LYS A 64 -1.94 19.96 -6.11
CA LYS A 64 -3.35 19.55 -6.00
C LYS A 64 -3.60 18.13 -6.51
N ASP A 65 -2.70 17.63 -7.33
CA ASP A 65 -2.69 16.31 -7.96
C ASP A 65 -1.68 15.36 -7.29
N PHE A 66 -1.30 15.65 -6.04
CA PHE A 66 -0.41 14.79 -5.28
C PHE A 66 -1.05 13.44 -4.97
N MET A 67 -0.31 12.36 -5.21
CA MET A 67 -0.77 10.99 -4.97
C MET A 67 0.15 10.25 -3.99
N LEU A 68 -0.44 9.70 -2.95
CA LEU A 68 0.21 8.76 -2.03
C LEU A 68 -0.05 7.34 -2.51
N MET A 69 1.00 6.65 -2.95
CA MET A 69 0.96 5.25 -3.34
C MET A 69 1.33 4.39 -2.13
N TRP A 70 0.32 3.78 -1.50
CA TRP A 70 0.46 2.97 -0.29
C TRP A 70 0.52 1.50 -0.65
N ASP A 71 1.75 1.00 -0.81
CA ASP A 71 2.01 -0.40 -1.21
C ASP A 71 2.02 -1.31 0.01
N ASN A 72 0.87 -1.89 0.30
CA ASN A 72 0.65 -2.77 1.44
C ASN A 72 0.92 -4.25 1.10
N ALA A 73 2.00 -4.50 0.36
CA ALA A 73 2.35 -5.82 -0.15
C ALA A 73 2.63 -6.87 0.94
N TYR A 74 3.02 -6.41 2.14
CA TYR A 74 3.43 -7.27 3.26
C TYR A 74 2.49 -7.20 4.46
N CYS A 75 1.24 -6.80 4.25
CA CYS A 75 0.26 -6.55 5.33
C CYS A 75 0.01 -7.72 6.29
N VAL A 76 0.29 -8.95 5.89
CA VAL A 76 0.04 -10.20 6.65
C VAL A 76 1.30 -11.06 6.82
N HIS A 77 2.49 -10.44 6.81
CA HIS A 77 3.78 -11.17 6.78
C HIS A 77 4.48 -11.13 8.15
N GLU A 78 3.76 -11.35 9.24
CA GLU A 78 4.38 -11.51 10.55
C GLU A 78 5.22 -12.79 10.59
N PHE A 79 6.50 -12.65 10.97
CA PHE A 79 7.40 -13.79 11.20
C PHE A 79 7.32 -14.30 12.63
N ASP A 80 7.06 -13.40 13.59
CA ASP A 80 6.95 -13.70 15.01
C ASP A 80 5.56 -13.29 15.53
N GLY A 81 4.88 -14.25 16.17
CA GLY A 81 3.61 -13.98 16.85
C GLY A 81 2.38 -14.01 15.95
N ASP A 82 1.36 -13.31 16.38
CA ASP A 82 0.07 -13.21 15.71
C ASP A 82 -0.04 -11.94 14.87
N PHE A 83 -1.04 -11.91 13.98
CA PHE A 83 -1.33 -10.75 13.15
C PHE A 83 -1.50 -9.48 14.00
N VAL A 84 -0.72 -8.46 13.69
CA VAL A 84 -0.81 -7.13 14.29
C VAL A 84 -1.55 -6.20 13.34
N PRO A 85 -2.72 -5.67 13.74
CA PRO A 85 -3.41 -4.64 12.97
C PRO A 85 -2.51 -3.44 12.71
N PHE A 86 -2.64 -2.85 11.52
CA PHE A 86 -1.93 -1.64 11.13
C PHE A 86 -2.94 -0.51 10.91
N GLU A 87 -2.51 0.74 11.07
CA GLU A 87 -3.36 1.91 10.90
C GLU A 87 -3.96 1.99 9.48
N ASP A 88 -5.26 2.29 9.41
CA ASP A 88 -5.99 2.44 8.15
C ASP A 88 -5.74 3.83 7.55
N ILE A 89 -4.80 3.90 6.62
CA ILE A 89 -4.40 5.14 5.95
C ILE A 89 -5.57 5.81 5.21
N LEU A 90 -6.51 5.04 4.65
CA LEU A 90 -7.68 5.58 3.95
C LEU A 90 -8.60 6.35 4.92
N THR A 91 -8.87 5.76 6.09
CA THR A 91 -9.64 6.41 7.14
C THR A 91 -8.93 7.65 7.66
N LEU A 92 -7.63 7.55 7.98
CA LEU A 92 -6.85 8.69 8.48
C LEU A 92 -6.79 9.84 7.47
N CYS A 93 -6.55 9.57 6.20
CA CYS A 93 -6.56 10.60 5.15
C CYS A 93 -7.94 11.27 5.02
N ARG A 94 -9.02 10.50 5.12
CA ARG A 94 -10.39 11.05 5.08
C ARG A 94 -10.64 11.98 6.28
N GLU A 95 -10.25 11.58 7.48
CA GLU A 95 -10.40 12.37 8.70
C GLU A 95 -9.54 13.64 8.69
N ALA A 96 -8.34 13.56 8.06
CA ALA A 96 -7.45 14.70 7.85
C ALA A 96 -7.93 15.66 6.74
N GLY A 97 -9.04 15.34 6.04
CA GLY A 97 -9.56 16.15 4.93
C GLY A 97 -8.80 15.96 3.62
N ASN A 98 -8.09 14.83 3.45
CA ASN A 98 -7.31 14.47 2.26
C ASN A 98 -7.81 13.16 1.62
N PRO A 99 -9.13 12.91 1.45
CA PRO A 99 -9.65 11.59 1.04
C PRO A 99 -9.14 11.12 -0.32
N ASP A 100 -8.86 12.05 -1.23
CA ASP A 100 -8.46 11.75 -2.60
C ASP A 100 -6.94 11.62 -2.78
N MET A 101 -6.18 11.79 -1.70
CA MET A 101 -4.71 11.76 -1.78
C MET A 101 -4.17 10.34 -1.92
N VAL A 102 -4.83 9.33 -1.34
CA VAL A 102 -4.26 8.00 -1.18
C VAL A 102 -4.85 6.95 -2.14
N PHE A 103 -3.94 6.15 -2.68
CA PHE A 103 -4.22 4.89 -3.36
C PHE A 103 -3.50 3.77 -2.60
N GLU A 104 -4.25 2.86 -2.01
CA GLU A 104 -3.71 1.70 -1.33
C GLU A 104 -3.75 0.48 -2.22
N PHE A 105 -2.65 -0.28 -2.25
CA PHE A 105 -2.49 -1.47 -3.07
C PHE A 105 -2.13 -2.68 -2.21
N ALA A 106 -2.73 -3.81 -2.52
CA ALA A 106 -2.33 -5.09 -1.98
C ALA A 106 -2.38 -6.18 -3.06
N SER A 107 -1.63 -7.26 -2.86
CA SER A 107 -1.67 -8.39 -3.77
C SER A 107 -1.40 -9.72 -3.06
N THR A 108 -1.84 -10.82 -3.68
CA THR A 108 -1.55 -12.17 -3.20
C THR A 108 -0.24 -12.73 -3.76
N SER A 109 0.54 -11.93 -4.50
CA SER A 109 1.77 -12.40 -5.17
C SER A 109 2.81 -12.99 -4.22
N LYS A 110 2.82 -12.52 -2.96
CA LYS A 110 3.71 -13.01 -1.89
C LYS A 110 2.99 -13.90 -0.86
N ILE A 111 1.71 -14.18 -1.08
CA ILE A 111 0.88 -15.05 -0.24
C ILE A 111 0.67 -16.40 -0.93
N THR A 112 0.39 -16.39 -2.24
CA THR A 112 0.15 -17.58 -3.07
C THR A 112 1.27 -17.80 -4.10
N PHE A 113 1.13 -17.22 -5.30
CA PHE A 113 2.09 -17.39 -6.40
C PHE A 113 2.51 -16.06 -7.01
N PRO A 114 3.79 -15.78 -7.14
CA PRO A 114 4.27 -14.71 -8.00
C PRO A 114 3.87 -15.00 -9.46
N GLY A 115 3.36 -14.00 -10.18
CA GLY A 115 2.93 -14.13 -11.57
C GLY A 115 1.53 -14.74 -11.77
N ALA A 116 0.91 -15.29 -10.73
CA ALA A 116 -0.48 -15.76 -10.76
C ALA A 116 -1.31 -15.17 -9.59
N GLY A 117 -0.81 -14.12 -8.96
CA GLY A 117 -1.52 -13.40 -7.92
C GLY A 117 -2.69 -12.59 -8.45
N ILE A 118 -3.59 -12.23 -7.55
CA ILE A 118 -4.58 -11.17 -7.75
C ILE A 118 -4.15 -9.93 -6.97
N SER A 119 -4.57 -8.77 -7.43
CA SER A 119 -4.30 -7.50 -6.75
C SER A 119 -5.58 -6.72 -6.55
N VAL A 120 -5.57 -5.86 -5.56
CA VAL A 120 -6.66 -4.96 -5.22
C VAL A 120 -6.11 -3.56 -5.02
N MET A 121 -6.90 -2.57 -5.40
CA MET A 121 -6.66 -1.17 -5.13
C MET A 121 -7.85 -0.61 -4.35
N ALA A 122 -7.56 0.11 -3.29
CA ALA A 122 -8.53 0.87 -2.51
C ALA A 122 -8.20 2.36 -2.58
N CYS A 123 -9.22 3.21 -2.70
CA CYS A 123 -9.10 4.66 -2.76
C CYS A 123 -10.46 5.31 -2.44
N SER A 124 -10.53 6.63 -2.49
CA SER A 124 -11.80 7.36 -2.35
C SER A 124 -12.79 7.01 -3.47
N GLU A 125 -14.08 7.26 -3.23
CA GLU A 125 -15.14 7.05 -4.22
C GLU A 125 -14.90 7.86 -5.51
N ALA A 126 -14.39 9.08 -5.38
CA ALA A 126 -14.08 9.93 -6.53
C ALA A 126 -12.96 9.32 -7.40
N ASN A 127 -11.87 8.88 -6.76
CA ASN A 127 -10.78 8.19 -7.44
C ASN A 127 -11.22 6.85 -8.03
N GLN A 128 -12.05 6.09 -7.32
CA GLN A 128 -12.60 4.84 -7.81
C GLN A 128 -13.42 5.04 -9.08
N ALA A 129 -14.32 6.04 -9.09
CA ALA A 129 -15.13 6.37 -10.25
C ALA A 129 -14.27 6.76 -11.48
N TYR A 130 -13.17 7.48 -11.25
CA TYR A 130 -12.21 7.81 -12.31
C TYR A 130 -11.49 6.57 -12.83
N MET A 131 -10.95 5.75 -11.92
CA MET A 131 -10.23 4.53 -12.29
C MET A 131 -11.11 3.52 -13.01
N GLN A 132 -12.37 3.36 -12.62
CA GLN A 132 -13.32 2.48 -13.32
C GLN A 132 -13.54 2.88 -14.78
N LYS A 133 -13.56 4.17 -15.09
CA LYS A 133 -13.64 4.64 -16.48
C LYS A 133 -12.41 4.23 -17.29
N LEU A 134 -11.20 4.39 -16.71
CA LEU A 134 -9.96 3.99 -17.38
C LEU A 134 -9.91 2.47 -17.58
N MET A 135 -10.23 1.71 -16.54
CA MET A 135 -10.22 0.25 -16.59
C MET A 135 -11.22 -0.31 -17.59
N GLY A 136 -12.42 0.30 -17.71
CA GLY A 136 -13.42 -0.08 -18.69
C GLY A 136 -12.98 0.12 -20.14
N ILE A 137 -11.98 0.97 -20.40
CA ILE A 137 -11.35 1.14 -21.71
C ILE A 137 -10.22 0.12 -21.92
N GLN A 138 -9.47 -0.18 -20.87
CA GLN A 138 -8.29 -1.04 -20.96
C GLN A 138 -8.63 -2.53 -21.01
N MET A 139 -9.71 -2.96 -20.34
CA MET A 139 -10.07 -4.37 -20.23
C MET A 139 -11.57 -4.59 -20.15
N ILE A 140 -12.04 -5.71 -20.66
CA ILE A 140 -13.44 -6.12 -20.59
C ILE A 140 -13.74 -6.82 -19.26
N SER A 141 -12.82 -7.65 -18.77
CA SER A 141 -12.95 -8.37 -17.49
C SER A 141 -11.58 -8.82 -16.97
N TYR A 142 -11.55 -9.16 -15.69
CA TYR A 142 -10.41 -9.81 -15.04
C TYR A 142 -10.36 -11.30 -15.32
N ASP A 143 -9.25 -11.96 -14.94
CA ASP A 143 -9.11 -13.43 -14.97
C ASP A 143 -9.95 -14.07 -13.85
N LYS A 144 -11.23 -14.30 -14.15
CA LYS A 144 -12.21 -14.87 -13.21
C LYS A 144 -11.85 -16.27 -12.74
N VAL A 145 -11.11 -17.04 -13.55
CA VAL A 145 -10.65 -18.38 -13.16
C VAL A 145 -9.60 -18.26 -12.07
N ASN A 146 -8.66 -17.32 -12.22
CA ASN A 146 -7.65 -17.08 -11.21
C ASN A 146 -8.24 -16.48 -9.92
N GLU A 147 -9.20 -15.57 -10.04
CA GLU A 147 -9.96 -15.05 -8.89
C GLU A 147 -10.65 -16.18 -8.13
N LEU A 148 -11.36 -17.08 -8.84
CA LEU A 148 -12.04 -18.22 -8.23
C LEU A 148 -11.07 -19.18 -7.52
N ARG A 149 -9.88 -19.41 -8.09
CA ARG A 149 -8.82 -20.20 -7.42
C ARG A 149 -8.44 -19.59 -6.08
N HIS A 150 -8.26 -18.27 -6.02
CA HIS A 150 -7.92 -17.56 -4.77
C HIS A 150 -9.06 -17.64 -3.76
N VAL A 151 -10.31 -17.43 -4.19
CA VAL A 151 -11.48 -17.54 -3.32
C VAL A 151 -11.58 -18.96 -2.71
N LEU A 152 -11.41 -20.00 -3.51
CA LEU A 152 -11.49 -21.39 -3.06
C LEU A 152 -10.32 -21.78 -2.14
N TYR A 153 -9.13 -21.20 -2.36
CA TYR A 153 -7.91 -21.52 -1.60
C TYR A 153 -7.81 -20.72 -0.30
N LEU A 154 -7.98 -19.42 -0.36
CA LEU A 154 -7.85 -18.53 0.79
C LEU A 154 -9.09 -18.51 1.67
N LYS A 155 -10.28 -18.66 1.08
CA LYS A 155 -11.61 -18.74 1.70
C LYS A 155 -11.99 -17.49 2.50
N ASP A 156 -11.28 -17.24 3.62
CA ASP A 156 -11.54 -16.18 4.59
C ASP A 156 -10.24 -15.66 5.21
N LYS A 157 -10.37 -14.65 6.07
CA LYS A 157 -9.25 -14.02 6.78
C LYS A 157 -8.50 -15.04 7.65
N GLU A 158 -9.21 -15.85 8.40
CA GLU A 158 -8.68 -16.83 9.35
C GLU A 158 -7.82 -17.86 8.62
N THR A 159 -8.30 -18.39 7.51
CA THR A 159 -7.55 -19.34 6.66
C THR A 159 -6.32 -18.71 6.07
N THR A 160 -6.41 -17.45 5.62
CA THR A 160 -5.27 -16.69 5.07
C THR A 160 -4.21 -16.46 6.14
N LEU A 161 -4.57 -16.01 7.34
CA LEU A 161 -3.62 -15.80 8.43
C LEU A 161 -2.97 -17.12 8.89
N ALA A 162 -3.74 -18.21 8.94
CA ALA A 162 -3.19 -19.52 9.26
C ALA A 162 -2.20 -20.02 8.19
N LEU A 163 -2.44 -19.73 6.92
CA LEU A 163 -1.50 -20.00 5.83
C LEU A 163 -0.21 -19.19 6.01
N MET A 164 -0.32 -17.89 6.28
CA MET A 164 0.84 -17.02 6.48
C MET A 164 1.66 -17.44 7.70
N LYS A 165 1.02 -17.89 8.77
CA LYS A 165 1.72 -18.44 9.96
C LYS A 165 2.53 -19.71 9.61
N LYS A 166 2.03 -20.57 8.71
CA LYS A 166 2.80 -21.72 8.21
C LYS A 166 4.00 -21.27 7.35
N HIS A 167 3.82 -20.25 6.51
CA HIS A 167 4.93 -19.68 5.73
C HIS A 167 6.00 -19.11 6.65
N ALA A 168 5.61 -18.36 7.69
CA ALA A 168 6.54 -17.82 8.67
C ALA A 168 7.38 -18.92 9.34
N GLN A 169 6.78 -20.05 9.74
CA GLN A 169 7.50 -21.18 10.34
C GLN A 169 8.56 -21.82 9.42
N VAL A 170 8.38 -21.72 8.11
CA VAL A 170 9.33 -22.24 7.12
C VAL A 170 10.45 -21.23 6.84
N LEU A 171 10.13 -19.93 6.90
CA LEU A 171 11.03 -18.84 6.53
C LEU A 171 11.79 -18.26 7.72
N ALA A 172 11.28 -18.45 8.94
CA ALA A 172 11.97 -18.04 10.15
C ALA A 172 13.28 -18.82 10.31
N PRO A 173 14.38 -18.15 10.71
CA PRO A 173 15.70 -18.78 10.91
C PRO A 173 15.71 -19.80 12.05
#